data_95ef319aef19e793a8c7059524586459
#
_entry.id   95ef319aef19e793a8c7059524586459
#
_cell.length_a   1.000
_cell.length_b   1.000
_cell.length_c   1.000
_cell.angle_alpha   90.00
_cell.angle_beta   90.00
_cell.angle_gamma   90.00
#
_symmetry.space_group_name_H-M   'P 1'
#
loop_
_entity.id
_entity.type
_entity.pdbx_description
1 polymer ?
#
loop_
_entity_poly.entity_id
_entity_poly.type
_entity_poly.pdbx_seq_one_letter_code
_entity_poly.pdbx_strand_id
1 'polypeptide(L)'
;SFTKEALSDAKIVFHLASRAYGIGYAKGHNTEILLHNEKITNNLFETVEFTKPEYMLITSSSCVYSDNGPDLIPELPLFKDEPERANWGYGWAKRFLEQKANIFNKETNIPIGIVRPFNIYGENYTWVEEFSQAIPMLIKKIMDNNQEIIVWGSGDQRRSYVHAQDCAKVMIELAKIKFCDGPLNIGTNETIDIKSLVHLICEASNNYPNIIFDSEKPEGRRIKSSDVSKFNSTLPDFQY
;
A
#
# COMPACT_ATOMS: atom_id res chain seq x y z
N SER A 1 27.49 4.74 5.63
CA SER A 1 26.21 5.47 5.52
C SER A 1 25.33 5.11 6.71
N PHE A 2 24.39 5.97 7.06
CA PHE A 2 23.42 5.73 8.13
C PHE A 2 22.72 4.35 7.99
N THR A 3 22.32 3.97 6.77
CA THR A 3 21.69 2.68 6.50
C THR A 3 22.59 1.49 6.84
N LYS A 4 23.89 1.58 6.52
CA LYS A 4 24.86 0.52 6.86
C LYS A 4 25.04 0.36 8.37
N GLU A 5 25.09 1.46 9.10
CA GLU A 5 25.18 1.46 10.55
C GLU A 5 23.92 0.91 11.20
N ALA A 6 22.74 1.36 10.73
CA ALA A 6 21.46 0.89 11.24
C ALA A 6 21.19 -0.61 11.02
N LEU A 7 21.76 -1.21 9.98
CA LEU A 7 21.56 -2.63 9.64
C LEU A 7 22.73 -3.55 9.99
N SER A 8 23.81 -3.05 10.63
CA SER A 8 25.06 -3.80 10.84
C SER A 8 24.87 -5.14 11.55
N ASP A 9 23.97 -5.16 12.55
CA ASP A 9 23.70 -6.36 13.37
C ASP A 9 22.25 -6.87 13.22
N ALA A 10 21.51 -6.35 12.23
CA ALA A 10 20.13 -6.70 12.03
C ALA A 10 20.00 -8.13 11.47
N LYS A 11 19.34 -9.01 12.20
CA LYS A 11 19.01 -10.37 11.72
C LYS A 11 17.79 -10.40 10.83
N ILE A 12 16.80 -9.56 11.13
CA ILE A 12 15.56 -9.45 10.37
C ILE A 12 15.39 -7.99 9.95
N VAL A 13 15.12 -7.76 8.66
CA VAL A 13 14.92 -6.43 8.10
C VAL A 13 13.48 -6.31 7.58
N PHE A 14 12.72 -5.37 8.15
CA PHE A 14 11.43 -4.95 7.61
C PHE A 14 11.63 -3.69 6.77
N HIS A 15 11.46 -3.81 5.46
CA HIS A 15 11.55 -2.66 4.56
C HIS A 15 10.18 -2.03 4.34
N LEU A 16 9.87 -1.01 5.13
CA LEU A 16 8.64 -0.23 5.06
C LEU A 16 8.84 1.13 4.39
N ALA A 17 10.10 1.57 4.28
CA ALA A 17 10.43 2.90 3.78
C ALA A 17 9.97 3.06 2.32
N SER A 18 9.13 4.06 2.10
CA SER A 18 8.73 4.44 0.76
C SER A 18 8.10 5.85 0.77
N ARG A 19 8.06 6.48 -0.40
CA ARG A 19 7.28 7.70 -0.62
C ARG A 19 6.00 7.35 -1.37
N ALA A 20 4.91 7.23 -0.63
CA ALA A 20 3.57 7.01 -1.15
C ALA A 20 2.73 8.28 -0.94
N TYR A 21 2.00 8.68 -1.97
CA TYR A 21 1.18 9.89 -1.95
C TYR A 21 -0.24 9.59 -2.42
N GLY A 22 -1.17 10.51 -2.15
CA GLY A 22 -2.51 10.47 -2.72
C GLY A 22 -2.49 10.69 -4.24
N ILE A 23 -3.58 10.28 -4.91
CA ILE A 23 -3.71 10.39 -6.38
C ILE A 23 -3.65 11.85 -6.87
N GLY A 24 -3.97 12.82 -6.02
CA GLY A 24 -3.85 14.24 -6.33
C GLY A 24 -2.42 14.65 -6.64
N TYR A 25 -1.48 14.27 -5.79
CA TYR A 25 -0.05 14.54 -6.01
C TYR A 25 0.54 13.65 -7.10
N ALA A 26 0.18 12.37 -7.13
CA ALA A 26 0.70 11.44 -8.12
C ALA A 26 0.45 11.92 -9.56
N LYS A 27 -0.66 12.62 -9.80
CA LYS A 27 -0.95 13.27 -11.08
C LYS A 27 0.08 14.38 -11.36
N GLY A 28 1.02 14.12 -12.26
CA GLY A 28 2.09 15.05 -12.67
C GLY A 28 3.44 14.84 -11.98
N HIS A 29 3.53 13.98 -10.93
CA HIS A 29 4.77 13.73 -10.19
C HIS A 29 5.27 12.27 -10.28
N ASN A 30 4.78 11.50 -11.26
CA ASN A 30 5.11 10.07 -11.38
C ASN A 30 6.62 9.80 -11.50
N THR A 31 7.35 10.63 -12.26
CA THR A 31 8.81 10.49 -12.41
C THR A 31 9.53 10.73 -11.07
N GLU A 32 9.16 11.76 -10.34
CA GLU A 32 9.73 12.07 -9.03
C GLU A 32 9.49 10.92 -8.04
N ILE A 33 8.25 10.44 -7.97
CA ILE A 33 7.85 9.32 -7.10
C ILE A 33 8.63 8.06 -7.43
N LEU A 34 8.77 7.73 -8.72
CA LEU A 34 9.57 6.60 -9.18
C LEU A 34 11.02 6.73 -8.73
N LEU A 35 11.69 7.83 -9.08
CA LEU A 35 13.11 8.03 -8.78
C LEU A 35 13.42 8.04 -7.28
N HIS A 36 12.56 8.67 -6.45
CA HIS A 36 12.74 8.65 -5.00
C HIS A 36 12.65 7.23 -4.43
N ASN A 37 11.66 6.44 -4.84
CA ASN A 37 11.50 5.07 -4.36
C ASN A 37 12.61 4.15 -4.87
N GLU A 38 13.08 4.33 -6.12
CA GLU A 38 14.24 3.61 -6.64
C GLU A 38 15.51 3.90 -5.84
N LYS A 39 15.75 5.16 -5.46
CA LYS A 39 16.88 5.52 -4.62
C LYS A 39 16.83 4.84 -3.25
N ILE A 40 15.64 4.80 -2.61
CA ILE A 40 15.43 4.09 -1.33
C ILE A 40 15.74 2.60 -1.51
N THR A 41 15.20 1.99 -2.56
CA THR A 41 15.37 0.56 -2.86
C THR A 41 16.82 0.19 -3.16
N ASN A 42 17.53 0.99 -3.97
CA ASN A 42 18.93 0.75 -4.29
C ASN A 42 19.80 0.81 -3.04
N ASN A 43 19.63 1.85 -2.20
CA ASN A 43 20.36 1.96 -0.93
C ASN A 43 20.11 0.77 0.01
N LEU A 44 18.90 0.21 0.01
CA LEU A 44 18.60 -1.00 0.79
C LEU A 44 19.43 -2.18 0.29
N PHE A 45 19.32 -2.55 -1.00
CA PHE A 45 19.98 -3.73 -1.53
C PHE A 45 21.51 -3.61 -1.49
N GLU A 46 22.07 -2.44 -1.80
CA GLU A 46 23.49 -2.16 -1.60
C GLU A 46 23.96 -2.36 -0.14
N THR A 47 23.09 -2.05 0.83
CA THR A 47 23.42 -2.22 2.24
C THR A 47 23.31 -3.69 2.67
N VAL A 48 22.23 -4.37 2.32
CA VAL A 48 21.99 -5.76 2.76
C VAL A 48 22.95 -6.77 2.10
N GLU A 49 23.55 -6.43 0.97
CA GLU A 49 24.66 -7.21 0.39
C GLU A 49 25.85 -7.35 1.36
N PHE A 50 26.12 -6.31 2.15
CA PHE A 50 27.20 -6.32 3.14
C PHE A 50 26.75 -6.88 4.50
N THR A 51 25.54 -6.50 4.97
CA THR A 51 25.09 -6.86 6.32
C THR A 51 24.53 -8.27 6.42
N LYS A 52 24.07 -8.84 5.30
CA LYS A 52 23.59 -10.22 5.15
C LYS A 52 22.61 -10.65 6.26
N PRO A 53 21.45 -10.01 6.39
CA PRO A 53 20.45 -10.40 7.37
C PRO A 53 19.97 -11.84 7.14
N GLU A 54 19.48 -12.49 8.18
CA GLU A 54 18.93 -13.85 8.08
C GLU A 54 17.58 -13.91 7.34
N TYR A 55 16.86 -12.78 7.30
CA TYR A 55 15.55 -12.65 6.64
C TYR A 55 15.22 -11.20 6.34
N MET A 56 14.50 -10.99 5.24
CA MET A 56 13.93 -9.69 4.90
C MET A 56 12.43 -9.81 4.61
N LEU A 57 11.66 -8.82 5.01
CA LEU A 57 10.28 -8.65 4.58
C LEU A 57 10.12 -7.27 3.92
N ILE A 58 9.79 -7.25 2.64
CA ILE A 58 9.63 -6.03 1.87
C ILE A 58 8.17 -5.70 1.64
N THR A 59 7.83 -4.41 1.79
CA THR A 59 6.48 -3.91 1.55
C THR A 59 6.35 -3.39 0.12
N SER A 60 5.70 -4.21 -0.71
CA SER A 60 5.21 -3.81 -2.02
C SER A 60 3.88 -3.04 -1.88
N SER A 61 2.94 -3.19 -2.78
CA SER A 61 1.64 -2.52 -2.74
C SER A 61 0.64 -3.16 -3.69
N SER A 62 -0.64 -3.01 -3.43
CA SER A 62 -1.70 -3.30 -4.40
C SER A 62 -1.66 -2.41 -5.64
N CYS A 63 -0.90 -1.30 -5.63
CA CYS A 63 -0.67 -0.44 -6.80
C CYS A 63 0.15 -1.10 -7.91
N VAL A 64 0.76 -2.26 -7.65
CA VAL A 64 1.45 -3.06 -8.67
C VAL A 64 0.51 -3.72 -9.66
N TYR A 65 -0.77 -3.90 -9.29
CA TYR A 65 -1.77 -4.54 -10.14
C TYR A 65 -2.28 -3.59 -11.23
N SER A 66 -2.66 -4.19 -12.36
CA SER A 66 -3.22 -3.45 -13.49
C SER A 66 -4.68 -3.04 -13.23
N ASP A 67 -5.09 -1.91 -13.81
CA ASP A 67 -6.50 -1.49 -13.81
C ASP A 67 -7.41 -2.47 -14.57
N ASN A 68 -6.86 -3.26 -15.48
CA ASN A 68 -7.58 -4.27 -16.28
C ASN A 68 -7.73 -5.63 -15.56
N GLY A 69 -7.26 -5.76 -14.32
CA GLY A 69 -7.37 -7.00 -13.53
C GLY A 69 -8.78 -7.25 -12.98
N PRO A 70 -9.03 -8.42 -12.35
CA PRO A 70 -10.29 -8.75 -11.71
C PRO A 70 -10.57 -7.86 -10.50
N ASP A 71 -11.85 -7.68 -10.14
CA ASP A 71 -12.25 -6.87 -8.97
C ASP A 71 -11.74 -7.47 -7.65
N LEU A 72 -11.81 -8.79 -7.51
CA LEU A 72 -11.16 -9.57 -6.44
C LEU A 72 -9.78 -10.00 -6.95
N ILE A 73 -8.73 -9.40 -6.41
CA ILE A 73 -7.38 -9.47 -6.96
C ILE A 73 -6.55 -10.50 -6.20
N PRO A 74 -6.21 -11.65 -6.81
CA PRO A 74 -5.22 -12.58 -6.24
C PRO A 74 -3.79 -12.08 -6.47
N GLU A 75 -2.79 -12.85 -6.03
CA GLU A 75 -1.36 -12.55 -6.24
C GLU A 75 -0.95 -12.75 -7.72
N LEU A 76 -1.43 -11.87 -8.58
CA LEU A 76 -1.16 -11.94 -10.02
C LEU A 76 0.31 -11.70 -10.35
N PRO A 77 0.83 -12.38 -11.41
CA PRO A 77 2.14 -12.06 -11.98
C PRO A 77 2.20 -10.61 -12.46
N LEU A 78 3.34 -9.97 -12.24
CA LEU A 78 3.63 -8.63 -12.74
C LEU A 78 4.19 -8.69 -14.18
N PHE A 79 4.30 -7.55 -14.84
CA PHE A 79 4.90 -7.39 -16.18
C PHE A 79 4.11 -7.97 -17.37
N LYS A 80 2.85 -8.36 -17.19
CA LYS A 80 1.93 -8.63 -18.30
C LYS A 80 1.26 -7.35 -18.81
N ASP A 81 0.89 -6.49 -17.86
CA ASP A 81 0.23 -5.20 -18.08
C ASP A 81 0.92 -4.11 -17.26
N GLU A 82 0.58 -2.85 -17.49
CA GLU A 82 1.05 -1.73 -16.67
C GLU A 82 0.42 -1.75 -15.25
N PRO A 83 1.09 -1.19 -14.23
CA PRO A 83 0.47 -0.97 -12.93
C PRO A 83 -0.66 0.06 -13.01
N GLU A 84 -1.45 0.20 -11.93
CA GLU A 84 -2.57 1.13 -11.91
C GLU A 84 -2.14 2.56 -12.30
N ARG A 85 -2.94 3.20 -13.14
CA ARG A 85 -2.60 4.53 -13.70
C ARG A 85 -2.65 5.65 -12.68
N ALA A 86 -3.54 5.54 -11.69
CA ALA A 86 -3.70 6.55 -10.65
C ALA A 86 -2.42 6.76 -9.81
N ASN A 87 -1.61 5.71 -9.64
CA ASN A 87 -0.34 5.71 -8.93
C ASN A 87 0.80 5.11 -9.77
N TRP A 88 0.86 5.48 -11.04
CA TRP A 88 1.69 4.82 -12.04
C TRP A 88 3.18 4.75 -11.69
N GLY A 89 3.78 5.87 -11.32
CA GLY A 89 5.20 5.90 -10.92
C GLY A 89 5.48 5.10 -9.64
N TYR A 90 4.56 5.12 -8.68
CA TYR A 90 4.66 4.31 -7.47
C TYR A 90 4.50 2.80 -7.76
N GLY A 91 3.52 2.45 -8.59
CA GLY A 91 3.30 1.06 -9.01
C GLY A 91 4.52 0.46 -9.70
N TRP A 92 5.16 1.21 -10.60
CA TRP A 92 6.42 0.79 -11.23
C TRP A 92 7.56 0.65 -10.23
N ALA A 93 7.75 1.61 -9.33
CA ALA A 93 8.78 1.50 -8.29
C ALA A 93 8.62 0.24 -7.44
N LYS A 94 7.37 -0.11 -7.07
CA LYS A 94 7.09 -1.32 -6.30
C LYS A 94 7.28 -2.61 -7.11
N ARG A 95 6.98 -2.61 -8.41
CA ARG A 95 7.32 -3.74 -9.30
C ARG A 95 8.83 -3.96 -9.39
N PHE A 96 9.60 -2.89 -9.53
CA PHE A 96 11.06 -2.97 -9.56
C PHE A 96 11.63 -3.42 -8.21
N LEU A 97 11.06 -2.99 -7.09
CA LEU A 97 11.42 -3.49 -5.76
C LEU A 97 11.24 -5.01 -5.68
N GLU A 98 10.08 -5.55 -6.10
CA GLU A 98 9.83 -7.00 -6.11
C GLU A 98 10.80 -7.75 -7.04
N GLN A 99 11.07 -7.21 -8.23
CA GLN A 99 11.99 -7.83 -9.17
C GLN A 99 13.42 -7.86 -8.63
N LYS A 100 13.89 -6.76 -8.01
CA LYS A 100 15.20 -6.73 -7.35
C LYS A 100 15.28 -7.74 -6.22
N ALA A 101 14.23 -7.83 -5.39
CA ALA A 101 14.17 -8.82 -4.32
C ALA A 101 14.27 -10.26 -4.82
N ASN A 102 13.56 -10.58 -5.89
CA ASN A 102 13.60 -11.91 -6.51
C ASN A 102 15.00 -12.26 -7.07
N ILE A 103 15.67 -11.30 -7.71
CA ILE A 103 17.03 -11.49 -8.22
C ILE A 103 18.00 -11.65 -7.06
N PHE A 104 17.95 -10.75 -6.08
CA PHE A 104 18.84 -10.75 -4.92
C PHE A 104 18.70 -12.04 -4.08
N ASN A 105 17.46 -12.51 -3.86
CA ASN A 105 17.22 -13.79 -3.16
C ASN A 105 17.88 -14.97 -3.88
N LYS A 106 17.76 -15.04 -5.22
CA LYS A 106 18.38 -16.11 -6.02
C LYS A 106 19.90 -16.12 -5.98
N GLU A 107 20.51 -14.93 -5.92
CA GLU A 107 21.98 -14.79 -5.93
C GLU A 107 22.59 -14.97 -4.54
N THR A 108 21.92 -14.52 -3.49
CA THR A 108 22.47 -14.49 -2.13
C THR A 108 21.94 -15.59 -1.21
N ASN A 109 20.83 -16.26 -1.59
CA ASN A 109 20.08 -17.20 -0.77
C ASN A 109 19.51 -16.56 0.53
N ILE A 110 19.46 -15.25 0.65
CA ILE A 110 18.77 -14.57 1.76
C ILE A 110 17.25 -14.65 1.49
N PRO A 111 16.47 -15.31 2.36
CA PRO A 111 15.03 -15.43 2.14
C PRO A 111 14.35 -14.06 2.27
N ILE A 112 13.55 -13.70 1.27
CA ILE A 112 12.85 -12.42 1.20
C ILE A 112 11.35 -12.65 1.03
N GLY A 113 10.57 -12.25 2.04
CA GLY A 113 9.12 -12.19 1.96
C GLY A 113 8.68 -10.91 1.26
N ILE A 114 7.64 -11.01 0.45
CA ILE A 114 7.04 -9.89 -0.28
C ILE A 114 5.58 -9.76 0.16
N VAL A 115 5.17 -8.58 0.64
CA VAL A 115 3.77 -8.32 0.95
C VAL A 115 3.21 -7.21 0.08
N ARG A 116 1.95 -7.35 -0.34
CA ARG A 116 1.19 -6.38 -1.15
C ARG A 116 -0.01 -5.88 -0.36
N PRO A 117 0.16 -4.90 0.54
CA PRO A 117 -0.96 -4.35 1.29
C PRO A 117 -1.96 -3.62 0.39
N PHE A 118 -3.24 -3.73 0.75
CA PHE A 118 -4.35 -2.97 0.18
C PHE A 118 -4.71 -1.83 1.14
N ASN A 119 -4.73 -0.62 0.63
CA ASN A 119 -5.18 0.62 1.28
C ASN A 119 -5.05 0.63 2.82
N ILE A 120 -3.81 0.70 3.30
CA ILE A 120 -3.53 0.79 4.75
C ILE A 120 -4.07 2.12 5.27
N TYR A 121 -4.70 2.10 6.44
CA TYR A 121 -5.11 3.29 7.18
C TYR A 121 -4.77 3.14 8.67
N GLY A 122 -4.77 4.22 9.40
CA GLY A 122 -4.50 4.22 10.85
C GLY A 122 -4.09 5.60 11.36
N GLU A 123 -3.65 5.64 12.60
CA GLU A 123 -3.19 6.85 13.27
C GLU A 123 -1.84 7.33 12.70
N ASN A 124 -1.44 8.55 13.06
CA ASN A 124 -0.18 9.18 12.66
C ASN A 124 -0.03 9.38 11.15
N TYR A 125 -1.13 9.56 10.45
CA TYR A 125 -1.16 9.80 9.02
C TYR A 125 -0.70 11.23 8.66
N THR A 126 -0.31 11.43 7.39
CA THR A 126 -0.04 12.78 6.87
C THR A 126 -1.35 13.50 6.54
N TRP A 127 -1.58 14.65 7.16
CA TRP A 127 -2.79 15.49 6.98
C TRP A 127 -2.58 16.65 5.99
N VAL A 128 -1.55 16.60 5.16
CA VAL A 128 -1.26 17.62 4.14
C VAL A 128 -2.03 17.27 2.87
N GLU A 129 -2.91 18.18 2.45
CA GLU A 129 -3.95 17.95 1.46
C GLU A 129 -3.48 17.27 0.17
N GLU A 130 -2.43 17.75 -0.44
CA GLU A 130 -1.92 17.19 -1.70
C GLU A 130 -1.20 15.85 -1.53
N PHE A 131 -0.71 15.53 -0.33
CA PHE A 131 0.05 14.30 -0.05
C PHE A 131 -0.80 13.20 0.57
N SER A 132 -1.98 13.54 1.10
CA SER A 132 -2.81 12.61 1.87
C SER A 132 -3.59 11.64 0.99
N GLN A 133 -3.80 10.45 1.52
CA GLN A 133 -4.66 9.44 0.91
C GLN A 133 -6.14 9.67 1.27
N ALA A 134 -7.04 8.84 0.74
CA ALA A 134 -8.48 9.08 0.80
C ALA A 134 -9.04 9.22 2.23
N ILE A 135 -8.76 8.28 3.14
CA ILE A 135 -9.34 8.31 4.50
C ILE A 135 -8.92 9.56 5.28
N PRO A 136 -7.62 9.88 5.46
CA PRO A 136 -7.22 11.07 6.20
C PRO A 136 -7.75 12.35 5.55
N MET A 137 -7.82 12.37 4.22
CA MET A 137 -8.34 13.53 3.49
C MET A 137 -9.82 13.74 3.71
N LEU A 138 -10.63 12.67 3.70
CA LEU A 138 -12.06 12.74 3.98
C LEU A 138 -12.32 13.15 5.42
N ILE A 139 -11.61 12.56 6.39
CA ILE A 139 -11.69 12.95 7.81
C ILE A 139 -11.39 14.44 7.95
N LYS A 140 -10.26 14.90 7.39
CA LYS A 140 -9.89 16.31 7.47
C LYS A 140 -10.95 17.22 6.87
N LYS A 141 -11.44 16.93 5.66
CA LYS A 141 -12.48 17.73 4.99
C LYS A 141 -13.76 17.81 5.83
N ILE A 142 -14.20 16.70 6.41
CA ILE A 142 -15.40 16.65 7.23
C ILE A 142 -15.20 17.41 8.55
N MET A 143 -14.04 17.22 9.22
CA MET A 143 -13.77 17.87 10.50
C MET A 143 -13.55 19.38 10.38
N ASP A 144 -12.95 19.84 9.28
CA ASP A 144 -12.62 21.26 9.09
C ASP A 144 -13.80 22.08 8.52
N ASN A 145 -14.85 21.43 8.01
CA ASN A 145 -15.95 22.10 7.32
C ASN A 145 -17.32 21.67 7.84
N ASN A 146 -18.17 22.66 8.16
CA ASN A 146 -19.53 22.44 8.65
C ASN A 146 -20.61 22.72 7.58
N GLN A 147 -20.24 23.23 6.40
CA GLN A 147 -21.20 23.64 5.38
C GLN A 147 -21.20 22.67 4.19
N GLU A 148 -20.10 22.60 3.46
CA GLU A 148 -20.02 21.83 2.23
C GLU A 148 -18.63 21.28 2.01
N ILE A 149 -18.54 20.04 1.52
CA ILE A 149 -17.29 19.40 1.08
C ILE A 149 -17.45 18.76 -0.29
N ILE A 150 -16.36 18.82 -1.08
CA ILE A 150 -16.27 18.13 -2.37
C ILE A 150 -15.48 16.84 -2.21
N VAL A 151 -16.11 15.73 -2.60
CA VAL A 151 -15.53 14.38 -2.65
C VAL A 151 -15.27 14.00 -4.11
N TRP A 152 -14.07 13.58 -4.43
CA TRP A 152 -13.69 13.24 -5.80
C TRP A 152 -14.29 11.90 -6.25
N GLY A 153 -14.77 11.88 -7.49
CA GLY A 153 -15.41 10.74 -8.12
C GLY A 153 -16.89 10.62 -7.83
N SER A 154 -17.51 9.56 -8.32
CA SER A 154 -18.95 9.28 -8.15
C SER A 154 -19.31 8.88 -6.70
N GLY A 155 -18.32 8.46 -5.92
CA GLY A 155 -18.51 7.87 -4.59
C GLY A 155 -18.90 6.39 -4.61
N ASP A 156 -19.12 5.79 -5.78
CA ASP A 156 -19.49 4.38 -5.93
C ASP A 156 -18.27 3.45 -5.98
N GLN A 157 -17.05 4.01 -6.10
CA GLN A 157 -15.82 3.24 -6.11
C GLN A 157 -15.60 2.53 -4.76
N ARG A 158 -15.30 1.23 -4.82
CA ARG A 158 -15.18 0.35 -3.66
C ARG A 158 -13.72 -0.01 -3.40
N ARG A 159 -13.34 -0.02 -2.13
CA ARG A 159 -12.00 -0.36 -1.67
C ARG A 159 -12.06 -1.31 -0.48
N SER A 160 -11.13 -2.27 -0.42
CA SER A 160 -10.81 -2.92 0.84
C SER A 160 -9.75 -2.11 1.58
N TYR A 161 -9.88 -2.06 2.89
CA TYR A 161 -8.96 -1.36 3.77
C TYR A 161 -8.41 -2.30 4.83
N VAL A 162 -7.18 -2.07 5.27
CA VAL A 162 -6.57 -2.79 6.39
C VAL A 162 -5.97 -1.80 7.38
N HIS A 163 -6.21 -2.01 8.66
CA HIS A 163 -5.64 -1.15 9.68
C HIS A 163 -4.13 -1.36 9.80
N ALA A 164 -3.37 -0.29 10.01
CA ALA A 164 -1.91 -0.33 10.06
C ALA A 164 -1.37 -1.28 11.13
N GLN A 165 -2.03 -1.35 12.31
CA GLN A 165 -1.65 -2.28 13.37
C GLN A 165 -1.83 -3.74 12.95
N ASP A 166 -2.92 -4.07 12.24
CA ASP A 166 -3.17 -5.43 11.79
C ASP A 166 -2.20 -5.81 10.68
N CYS A 167 -1.93 -4.89 9.75
CA CYS A 167 -0.87 -5.07 8.75
C CYS A 167 0.48 -5.35 9.41
N ALA A 168 0.84 -4.61 10.46
CA ALA A 168 2.08 -4.82 11.21
C ALA A 168 2.12 -6.18 11.92
N LYS A 169 1.01 -6.60 12.57
CA LYS A 169 0.91 -7.93 13.18
C LYS A 169 1.12 -9.05 12.14
N VAL A 170 0.44 -8.95 10.98
CA VAL A 170 0.64 -9.89 9.88
C VAL A 170 2.10 -9.99 9.47
N MET A 171 2.76 -8.85 9.28
CA MET A 171 4.17 -8.82 8.89
C MET A 171 5.09 -9.47 9.93
N ILE A 172 4.79 -9.30 11.22
CA ILE A 172 5.52 -9.95 12.32
C ILE A 172 5.33 -11.48 12.26
N GLU A 173 4.10 -11.96 12.07
CA GLU A 173 3.83 -13.40 11.96
C GLU A 173 4.52 -14.01 10.74
N LEU A 174 4.50 -13.34 9.60
CA LEU A 174 5.23 -13.77 8.40
C LEU A 174 6.75 -13.84 8.62
N ALA A 175 7.30 -12.89 9.38
CA ALA A 175 8.73 -12.91 9.70
C ALA A 175 9.11 -14.04 10.65
N LYS A 176 8.26 -14.43 11.61
CA LYS A 176 8.47 -15.57 12.50
C LYS A 176 8.63 -16.88 11.74
N ILE A 177 7.85 -17.07 10.68
CA ILE A 177 7.92 -18.27 9.82
C ILE A 177 8.88 -18.11 8.64
N LYS A 178 9.59 -16.99 8.54
CA LYS A 178 10.46 -16.62 7.41
C LYS A 178 9.77 -16.82 6.06
N PHE A 179 8.52 -16.39 5.95
CA PHE A 179 7.71 -16.54 4.73
C PHE A 179 8.43 -15.99 3.50
N CYS A 180 8.59 -16.81 2.46
CA CYS A 180 9.26 -16.44 1.20
C CYS A 180 8.64 -17.11 -0.04
N ASP A 181 7.39 -17.57 0.06
CA ASP A 181 6.65 -18.20 -1.03
C ASP A 181 5.97 -17.16 -1.94
N GLY A 182 6.81 -16.35 -2.59
CA GLY A 182 6.36 -15.27 -3.47
C GLY A 182 5.58 -14.15 -2.74
N PRO A 183 4.85 -13.31 -3.46
CA PRO A 183 4.08 -12.22 -2.85
C PRO A 183 2.85 -12.73 -2.09
N LEU A 184 2.45 -11.98 -1.06
CA LEU A 184 1.23 -12.19 -0.28
C LEU A 184 0.43 -10.89 -0.20
N ASN A 185 -0.84 -10.94 -0.58
CA ASN A 185 -1.76 -9.84 -0.37
C ASN A 185 -2.09 -9.69 1.13
N ILE A 186 -2.07 -8.46 1.63
CA ILE A 186 -2.56 -8.11 2.97
C ILE A 186 -3.75 -7.17 2.80
N GLY A 187 -4.92 -7.61 3.20
CA GLY A 187 -6.18 -6.88 3.06
C GLY A 187 -7.35 -7.74 3.48
N THR A 188 -8.54 -7.28 3.18
CA THR A 188 -9.77 -8.03 3.40
C THR A 188 -10.50 -8.23 2.07
N ASN A 189 -11.34 -9.24 1.95
CA ASN A 189 -12.25 -9.41 0.83
C ASN A 189 -13.50 -8.51 0.95
N GLU A 190 -13.69 -7.88 2.11
CA GLU A 190 -14.72 -6.88 2.32
C GLU A 190 -14.34 -5.55 1.67
N THR A 191 -15.31 -4.88 1.09
CA THR A 191 -15.11 -3.56 0.49
C THR A 191 -16.18 -2.59 0.98
N ILE A 192 -15.78 -1.34 1.12
CA ILE A 192 -16.70 -0.22 1.37
C ILE A 192 -16.65 0.76 0.18
N ASP A 193 -17.78 1.30 -0.23
CA ASP A 193 -17.82 2.42 -1.19
C ASP A 193 -17.54 3.75 -0.48
N ILE A 194 -17.13 4.74 -1.24
CA ILE A 194 -16.73 6.04 -0.68
C ILE A 194 -17.93 6.79 -0.08
N LYS A 195 -19.14 6.60 -0.62
CA LYS A 195 -20.36 7.19 -0.01
C LYS A 195 -20.57 6.68 1.40
N SER A 196 -20.54 5.36 1.57
CA SER A 196 -20.67 4.70 2.87
C SER A 196 -19.52 5.10 3.82
N LEU A 197 -18.28 5.19 3.31
CA LEU A 197 -17.14 5.64 4.11
C LEU A 197 -17.31 7.08 4.61
N VAL A 198 -17.76 7.99 3.76
CA VAL A 198 -18.07 9.39 4.13
C VAL A 198 -19.15 9.44 5.20
N HIS A 199 -20.20 8.63 5.05
CA HIS A 199 -21.27 8.55 6.05
C HIS A 199 -20.75 8.08 7.41
N LEU A 200 -19.95 7.02 7.45
CA LEU A 200 -19.31 6.54 8.69
C LEU A 200 -18.43 7.62 9.35
N ILE A 201 -17.69 8.41 8.56
CA ILE A 201 -16.87 9.48 9.11
C ILE A 201 -17.76 10.60 9.69
N CYS A 202 -18.87 10.96 9.01
CA CYS A 202 -19.83 11.94 9.52
C CYS A 202 -20.45 11.46 10.85
N GLU A 203 -20.87 10.22 10.93
CA GLU A 203 -21.40 9.62 12.17
C GLU A 203 -20.36 9.66 13.31
N ALA A 204 -19.14 9.19 13.04
CA ALA A 204 -18.08 9.13 14.05
C ALA A 204 -17.64 10.52 14.56
N SER A 205 -17.69 11.54 13.69
CA SER A 205 -17.33 12.92 14.03
C SER A 205 -18.50 13.75 14.56
N ASN A 206 -19.73 13.26 14.45
CA ASN A 206 -20.98 14.00 14.65
C ASN A 206 -21.02 15.32 13.87
N ASN A 207 -20.47 15.34 12.65
CA ASN A 207 -20.45 16.47 11.73
C ASN A 207 -20.98 16.05 10.36
N TYR A 208 -22.00 16.76 9.86
CA TYR A 208 -22.77 16.40 8.65
C TYR A 208 -22.78 17.54 7.64
N PRO A 209 -21.64 17.89 7.01
CA PRO A 209 -21.63 18.89 5.94
C PRO A 209 -22.42 18.40 4.71
N ASN A 210 -22.83 19.33 3.83
CA ASN A 210 -23.35 18.95 2.53
C ASN A 210 -22.27 18.29 1.68
N ILE A 211 -22.53 17.07 1.17
CA ILE A 211 -21.56 16.27 0.42
C ILE A 211 -21.84 16.38 -1.07
N ILE A 212 -20.90 16.95 -1.83
CA ILE A 212 -20.93 16.99 -3.29
C ILE A 212 -19.93 15.99 -3.85
N PHE A 213 -20.43 15.02 -4.63
CA PHE A 213 -19.57 14.09 -5.37
C PHE A 213 -19.27 14.67 -6.76
N ASP A 214 -17.98 14.92 -7.03
CA ASP A 214 -17.50 15.49 -8.29
C ASP A 214 -16.96 14.35 -9.19
N SER A 215 -17.83 13.85 -10.08
CA SER A 215 -17.51 12.77 -11.01
C SER A 215 -16.53 13.15 -12.12
N GLU A 216 -16.22 14.45 -12.29
CA GLU A 216 -15.18 14.88 -13.23
C GLU A 216 -13.77 14.71 -12.67
N LYS A 217 -13.65 14.51 -11.37
CA LYS A 217 -12.38 14.25 -10.71
C LYS A 217 -11.99 12.77 -10.79
N PRO A 218 -10.67 12.47 -10.77
CA PRO A 218 -10.18 11.08 -10.81
C PRO A 218 -10.70 10.25 -9.65
N GLU A 219 -11.23 9.06 -9.93
CA GLU A 219 -11.68 8.11 -8.90
C GLU A 219 -10.91 6.78 -8.91
N GLY A 220 -10.07 6.57 -9.93
CA GLY A 220 -9.35 5.33 -10.14
C GLY A 220 -10.27 4.17 -10.51
N ARG A 221 -9.87 2.96 -10.18
CA ARG A 221 -10.59 1.71 -10.44
C ARG A 221 -11.94 1.67 -9.69
N ARG A 222 -12.99 1.10 -10.33
CA ARG A 222 -14.32 0.98 -9.71
C ARG A 222 -14.31 0.10 -8.45
N ILE A 223 -13.75 -1.11 -8.54
CA ILE A 223 -13.63 -2.05 -7.41
C ILE A 223 -12.17 -2.49 -7.30
N LYS A 224 -11.65 -2.48 -6.07
CA LYS A 224 -10.31 -2.97 -5.74
C LYS A 224 -10.37 -3.70 -4.42
N SER A 225 -10.56 -5.03 -4.50
CA SER A 225 -10.67 -5.94 -3.36
C SER A 225 -9.51 -6.92 -3.34
N SER A 226 -9.05 -7.31 -2.15
CA SER A 226 -8.00 -8.30 -1.97
C SER A 226 -8.59 -9.71 -1.96
N ASP A 227 -8.10 -10.60 -2.81
CA ASP A 227 -8.26 -12.03 -2.58
C ASP A 227 -7.36 -12.45 -1.42
N VAL A 228 -7.96 -12.98 -0.39
CA VAL A 228 -7.28 -13.39 0.85
C VAL A 228 -7.09 -14.92 0.95
N SER A 229 -7.31 -15.65 -0.13
CA SER A 229 -7.23 -17.14 -0.12
C SER A 229 -5.83 -17.62 0.26
N LYS A 230 -4.78 -17.04 -0.34
CA LYS A 230 -3.38 -17.34 -0.01
C LYS A 230 -3.04 -16.90 1.41
N PHE A 231 -3.52 -15.74 1.83
CA PHE A 231 -3.34 -15.25 3.20
C PHE A 231 -3.90 -16.23 4.23
N ASN A 232 -5.16 -16.65 4.07
CA ASN A 232 -5.82 -17.59 4.99
C ASN A 232 -5.12 -18.96 5.04
N SER A 233 -4.55 -19.42 3.92
CA SER A 233 -3.78 -20.67 3.91
C SER A 233 -2.39 -20.52 4.55
N THR A 234 -1.78 -19.32 4.50
CA THR A 234 -0.46 -19.03 5.07
C THR A 234 -0.52 -18.80 6.58
N LEU A 235 -1.54 -18.10 7.05
CA LEU A 235 -1.76 -17.75 8.45
C LEU A 235 -3.20 -18.12 8.88
N PRO A 236 -3.54 -19.43 8.97
CA PRO A 236 -4.93 -19.87 9.17
C PRO A 236 -5.55 -19.43 10.50
N ASP A 237 -4.73 -19.20 11.52
CA ASP A 237 -5.18 -18.81 12.86
C ASP A 237 -5.19 -17.29 13.08
N PHE A 238 -4.78 -16.51 12.07
CA PHE A 238 -4.73 -15.05 12.19
C PHE A 238 -6.14 -14.45 12.03
N GLN A 239 -6.50 -13.56 12.96
CA GLN A 239 -7.73 -12.76 12.92
C GLN A 239 -7.38 -11.28 12.97
N TYR A 240 -8.03 -10.51 12.09
CA TYR A 240 -7.91 -9.05 12.03
C TYR A 240 -8.54 -8.36 13.23
#